data_6ece363019206ddf4928382b91545288
#
_entry.id   6ece363019206ddf4928382b91545288
#
_cell.length_a   1.000
_cell.length_b   1.000
_cell.length_c   1.000
_cell.angle_alpha   90.00
_cell.angle_beta   90.00
_cell.angle_gamma   90.00
#
_symmetry.space_group_name_H-M   'P 1'
#
loop_
_entity.id
_entity.type
_entity.pdbx_description
1 polymer ?
#
loop_
_entity_poly.entity_id
_entity_poly.type
_entity_poly.pdbx_seq_one_letter_code
_entity_poly.pdbx_strand_id
1 'polypeptide(L)'
;MPINLPIILTWLRIAMIPVLVGLFYIPSGWLSFPVRDLIAALAFIVAAVTDWLDGWLARRWNQTSSFGAFLDPVADKLMVSAALLILLHLGRVDILIALVIVGREIAISALREWMAKIGASGSVAVHWLGKFKTAAQMVAIPCLLYWQPVQGVSARVVGQVLIVIAAILTVWSMCYYLRRAWPEIRDRSQAF
;
A
#
# COMPACT_ATOMS: atom_id res chain seq x y z
N MET A 1 -15.25 0.36 -23.13
CA MET A 1 -15.00 0.88 -21.77
C MET A 1 -14.68 2.36 -21.91
N PRO A 2 -15.32 3.28 -21.20
CA PRO A 2 -14.92 4.68 -21.24
C PRO A 2 -13.54 4.78 -20.59
N ILE A 3 -12.54 5.11 -21.40
CA ILE A 3 -11.17 5.36 -20.94
C ILE A 3 -11.17 6.78 -20.34
N ASN A 4 -11.29 6.87 -19.03
CA ASN A 4 -11.24 8.13 -18.29
C ASN A 4 -9.82 8.32 -17.73
N LEU A 5 -9.38 9.58 -17.59
CA LEU A 5 -8.05 9.92 -17.09
C LEU A 5 -7.68 9.19 -15.78
N PRO A 6 -8.56 9.10 -14.76
CA PRO A 6 -8.27 8.33 -13.55
C PRO A 6 -7.90 6.85 -13.85
N ILE A 7 -8.63 6.18 -14.72
CA ILE A 7 -8.36 4.77 -15.09
C ILE A 7 -6.99 4.63 -15.77
N ILE A 8 -6.60 5.60 -16.62
CA ILE A 8 -5.27 5.59 -17.25
C ILE A 8 -4.17 5.69 -16.20
N LEU A 9 -4.33 6.54 -15.19
CA LEU A 9 -3.36 6.70 -14.09
C LEU A 9 -3.24 5.41 -13.27
N THR A 10 -4.35 4.72 -12.99
CA THR A 10 -4.33 3.42 -12.33
C THR A 10 -3.60 2.36 -13.15
N TRP A 11 -3.84 2.29 -14.47
CA TRP A 11 -3.10 1.38 -15.36
C TRP A 11 -1.62 1.71 -15.42
N LEU A 12 -1.26 3.00 -15.46
CA LEU A 12 0.14 3.44 -15.41
C LEU A 12 0.82 2.95 -14.13
N ARG A 13 0.13 3.05 -12.98
CA ARG A 13 0.64 2.54 -11.69
C ARG A 13 0.86 1.03 -11.73
N ILE A 14 -0.08 0.26 -12.29
CA ILE A 14 0.08 -1.18 -12.45
C ILE A 14 1.29 -1.50 -13.36
N ALA A 15 1.46 -0.76 -14.44
CA ALA A 15 2.61 -0.92 -15.34
C ALA A 15 3.93 -0.52 -14.68
N MET A 16 3.92 0.39 -13.71
CA MET A 16 5.12 0.77 -12.95
C MET A 16 5.60 -0.34 -12.00
N ILE A 17 4.74 -1.27 -11.58
CA ILE A 17 5.13 -2.38 -10.69
C ILE A 17 6.22 -3.26 -11.32
N PRO A 18 6.03 -3.85 -12.51
CA PRO A 18 7.08 -4.64 -13.14
C PRO A 18 8.33 -3.81 -13.48
N VAL A 19 8.18 -2.52 -13.78
CA VAL A 19 9.33 -1.62 -13.98
C VAL A 19 10.11 -1.46 -12.68
N LEU A 20 9.44 -1.21 -11.56
CA LEU A 20 10.07 -1.10 -10.25
C LEU A 20 10.81 -2.39 -9.87
N VAL A 21 10.20 -3.55 -10.07
CA VAL A 21 10.83 -4.84 -9.81
C VAL A 21 12.00 -5.07 -10.76
N GLY A 22 11.83 -4.78 -12.05
CA GLY A 22 12.86 -4.95 -13.08
C GLY A 22 14.13 -4.15 -12.84
N LEU A 23 14.05 -2.97 -12.21
CA LEU A 23 15.22 -2.17 -11.83
C LEU A 23 16.24 -2.96 -11.00
N PHE A 24 15.78 -3.90 -10.18
CA PHE A 24 16.64 -4.67 -9.29
C PHE A 24 17.28 -5.89 -9.95
N TYR A 25 16.89 -6.22 -11.19
CA TYR A 25 17.52 -7.22 -12.02
C TYR A 25 18.57 -6.63 -12.98
N ILE A 26 18.69 -5.30 -13.08
CA ILE A 26 19.71 -4.64 -13.91
C ILE A 26 21.09 -4.86 -13.28
N PRO A 27 22.09 -5.34 -14.03
CA PRO A 27 23.43 -5.53 -13.53
C PRO A 27 24.07 -4.22 -13.03
N SER A 28 24.87 -4.30 -11.96
CA SER A 28 25.53 -3.13 -11.37
C SER A 28 26.52 -2.41 -12.29
N GLY A 29 26.97 -3.09 -13.36
CA GLY A 29 27.80 -2.48 -14.40
C GLY A 29 27.04 -1.47 -15.28
N TRP A 30 25.72 -1.56 -15.38
CA TRP A 30 24.88 -0.65 -16.15
C TRP A 30 24.24 0.43 -15.27
N LEU A 31 23.89 0.08 -14.03
CA LEU A 31 23.22 0.99 -13.11
C LEU A 31 23.81 0.81 -11.70
N SER A 32 24.46 1.86 -11.19
CA SER A 32 25.04 1.83 -9.85
C SER A 32 23.96 1.70 -8.78
N PHE A 33 24.27 1.02 -7.67
CA PHE A 33 23.32 0.81 -6.56
C PHE A 33 22.65 2.10 -6.05
N PRO A 34 23.39 3.23 -5.81
CA PRO A 34 22.76 4.46 -5.35
C PRO A 34 21.77 5.07 -6.35
N VAL A 35 22.09 5.02 -7.66
CA VAL A 35 21.21 5.54 -8.71
C VAL A 35 19.96 4.67 -8.84
N ARG A 36 20.13 3.35 -8.80
CA ARG A 36 19.01 2.39 -8.80
C ARG A 36 18.06 2.65 -7.62
N ASP A 37 18.60 2.79 -6.43
CA ASP A 37 17.86 3.04 -5.20
C ASP A 37 17.10 4.38 -5.24
N LEU A 38 17.73 5.42 -5.81
CA LEU A 38 17.09 6.72 -6.05
C LEU A 38 15.92 6.59 -7.05
N ILE A 39 16.15 5.92 -8.19
CA ILE A 39 15.10 5.74 -9.21
C ILE A 39 13.92 4.94 -8.61
N ALA A 40 14.20 3.88 -7.84
CA ALA A 40 13.18 3.08 -7.19
C ALA A 40 12.35 3.91 -6.18
N ALA A 41 13.01 4.72 -5.35
CA ALA A 41 12.32 5.60 -4.42
C ALA A 41 11.45 6.65 -5.12
N LEU A 42 11.98 7.28 -6.18
CA LEU A 42 11.23 8.25 -6.98
C LEU A 42 10.05 7.60 -7.70
N ALA A 43 10.23 6.42 -8.28
CA ALA A 43 9.14 5.67 -8.92
C ALA A 43 8.01 5.36 -7.94
N PHE A 44 8.35 4.93 -6.71
CA PHE A 44 7.35 4.69 -5.67
C PHE A 44 6.64 5.98 -5.25
N ILE A 45 7.36 7.09 -5.07
CA ILE A 45 6.79 8.40 -4.72
C ILE A 45 5.83 8.87 -5.83
N VAL A 46 6.25 8.79 -7.09
CA VAL A 46 5.40 9.16 -8.24
C VAL A 46 4.14 8.32 -8.27
N ALA A 47 4.24 7.01 -8.04
CA ALA A 47 3.07 6.13 -7.96
C ALA A 47 2.12 6.52 -6.82
N ALA A 48 2.65 6.85 -5.64
CA ALA A 48 1.85 7.27 -4.49
C ALA A 48 1.17 8.63 -4.72
N VAL A 49 1.86 9.58 -5.37
CA VAL A 49 1.29 10.89 -5.72
C VAL A 49 0.22 10.76 -6.79
N THR A 50 0.43 9.93 -7.80
CA THR A 50 -0.58 9.67 -8.85
C THR A 50 -1.83 9.01 -8.27
N ASP A 51 -1.73 8.12 -7.29
CA ASP A 51 -2.86 7.55 -6.57
C ASP A 51 -3.71 8.61 -5.85
N TRP A 52 -3.06 9.53 -5.17
CA TRP A 52 -3.76 10.63 -4.52
C TRP A 52 -4.44 11.55 -5.54
N LEU A 53 -3.77 11.83 -6.67
CA LEU A 53 -4.28 12.68 -7.75
C LEU A 53 -5.47 12.06 -8.46
N ASP A 54 -5.42 10.78 -8.84
CA ASP A 54 -6.52 10.13 -9.57
C ASP A 54 -7.78 10.04 -8.71
N GLY A 55 -7.64 9.72 -7.43
CA GLY A 55 -8.75 9.75 -6.48
C GLY A 55 -9.36 11.16 -6.28
N TRP A 56 -8.53 12.20 -6.31
CA TRP A 56 -9.00 13.59 -6.23
C TRP A 56 -9.70 14.03 -7.55
N LEU A 57 -9.10 13.73 -8.72
CA LEU A 57 -9.67 14.03 -10.03
C LEU A 57 -11.00 13.32 -10.26
N ALA A 58 -11.08 12.03 -9.94
CA ALA A 58 -12.29 11.24 -10.11
C ALA A 58 -13.48 11.84 -9.33
N ARG A 59 -13.25 12.29 -8.10
CA ARG A 59 -14.26 12.98 -7.27
C ARG A 59 -14.63 14.35 -7.82
N ARG A 60 -13.64 15.14 -8.28
CA ARG A 60 -13.87 16.51 -8.76
C ARG A 60 -14.59 16.54 -10.10
N TRP A 61 -14.36 15.56 -10.96
CA TRP A 61 -14.95 15.50 -12.31
C TRP A 61 -16.16 14.57 -12.41
N ASN A 62 -16.59 13.96 -11.28
CA ASN A 62 -17.66 12.96 -11.26
C ASN A 62 -17.44 11.81 -12.27
N GLN A 63 -16.18 11.45 -12.54
CA GLN A 63 -15.78 10.40 -13.46
C GLN A 63 -15.43 9.11 -12.70
N THR A 64 -16.26 8.73 -11.76
CA THR A 64 -16.10 7.45 -11.05
C THR A 64 -16.70 6.33 -11.89
N SER A 65 -15.92 5.26 -12.14
CA SER A 65 -16.42 4.03 -12.74
C SER A 65 -16.37 2.89 -11.73
N SER A 66 -17.29 1.94 -11.84
CA SER A 66 -17.30 0.73 -11.01
C SER A 66 -16.02 -0.09 -11.18
N PHE A 67 -15.46 -0.11 -12.38
CA PHE A 67 -14.20 -0.79 -12.68
C PHE A 67 -12.99 -0.08 -12.05
N GLY A 68 -12.93 1.26 -12.11
CA GLY A 68 -11.88 2.04 -11.43
C GLY A 68 -11.94 1.84 -9.92
N ALA A 69 -13.12 1.94 -9.31
CA ALA A 69 -13.31 1.71 -7.88
C ALA A 69 -12.87 0.30 -7.41
N PHE A 70 -12.89 -0.70 -8.30
CA PHE A 70 -12.31 -2.02 -8.04
C PHE A 70 -10.79 -2.03 -8.26
N LEU A 71 -10.30 -1.41 -9.35
CA LEU A 71 -8.90 -1.52 -9.76
C LEU A 71 -7.96 -0.70 -8.86
N ASP A 72 -8.38 0.49 -8.39
CA ASP A 72 -7.56 1.37 -7.57
C ASP A 72 -7.06 0.69 -6.28
N PRO A 73 -7.93 0.08 -5.43
CA PRO A 73 -7.46 -0.62 -4.24
C PRO A 73 -6.56 -1.83 -4.55
N VAL A 74 -6.70 -2.44 -5.73
CA VAL A 74 -5.83 -3.56 -6.15
C VAL A 74 -4.45 -3.05 -6.53
N ALA A 75 -4.38 -1.99 -7.35
CA ALA A 75 -3.13 -1.37 -7.80
C ALA A 75 -2.29 -0.86 -6.62
N ASP A 76 -2.93 -0.16 -5.66
CA ASP A 76 -2.26 0.35 -4.45
C ASP A 76 -1.63 -0.79 -3.62
N LYS A 77 -2.39 -1.85 -3.33
CA LYS A 77 -1.88 -2.99 -2.57
C LYS A 77 -0.78 -3.74 -3.29
N LEU A 78 -0.88 -3.91 -4.61
CA LEU A 78 0.15 -4.56 -5.40
C LEU A 78 1.45 -3.75 -5.39
N MET A 79 1.37 -2.42 -5.53
CA MET A 79 2.55 -1.54 -5.48
C MET A 79 3.26 -1.61 -4.13
N VAL A 80 2.51 -1.52 -3.03
CA VAL A 80 3.06 -1.63 -1.66
C VAL A 80 3.66 -3.02 -1.42
N SER A 81 2.96 -4.09 -1.84
CA SER A 81 3.45 -5.46 -1.69
C SER A 81 4.74 -5.69 -2.48
N ALA A 82 4.80 -5.21 -3.74
CA ALA A 82 5.99 -5.30 -4.57
C ALA A 82 7.19 -4.57 -3.93
N ALA A 83 6.97 -3.35 -3.42
CA ALA A 83 8.00 -2.58 -2.73
C ALA A 83 8.50 -3.30 -1.46
N LEU A 84 7.61 -3.87 -0.66
CA LEU A 84 7.98 -4.64 0.54
C LEU A 84 8.76 -5.91 0.20
N LEU A 85 8.38 -6.62 -0.87
CA LEU A 85 9.12 -7.80 -1.34
C LEU A 85 10.53 -7.42 -1.83
N ILE A 86 10.67 -6.30 -2.54
CA ILE A 86 11.99 -5.76 -2.92
C ILE A 86 12.81 -5.42 -1.67
N LEU A 87 12.24 -4.72 -0.70
CA LEU A 87 12.93 -4.36 0.55
C LEU A 87 13.32 -5.59 1.36
N LEU A 88 12.50 -6.64 1.36
CA LEU A 88 12.82 -7.93 1.96
C LEU A 88 14.00 -8.60 1.25
N HIS A 89 13.97 -8.66 -0.09
CA HIS A 89 15.07 -9.19 -0.91
C HIS A 89 16.39 -8.44 -0.67
N LEU A 90 16.33 -7.12 -0.45
CA LEU A 90 17.50 -6.29 -0.14
C LEU A 90 17.96 -6.38 1.34
N GLY A 91 17.28 -7.14 2.19
CA GLY A 91 17.55 -7.21 3.63
C GLY A 91 17.31 -5.90 4.39
N ARG A 92 16.45 -5.00 3.87
CA ARG A 92 16.14 -3.68 4.45
C ARG A 92 14.90 -3.69 5.34
N VAL A 93 14.06 -4.72 5.22
CA VAL A 93 12.86 -4.96 6.04
C VAL A 93 12.87 -6.40 6.52
N ASP A 94 12.45 -6.63 7.75
CA ASP A 94 12.30 -7.96 8.33
C ASP A 94 11.07 -8.68 7.73
N ILE A 95 11.18 -10.01 7.60
CA ILE A 95 10.13 -10.86 7.02
C ILE A 95 8.82 -10.78 7.80
N LEU A 96 8.87 -10.67 9.14
CA LEU A 96 7.67 -10.56 9.97
C LEU A 96 6.95 -9.25 9.74
N ILE A 97 7.70 -8.15 9.58
CA ILE A 97 7.13 -6.83 9.28
C ILE A 97 6.44 -6.84 7.91
N ALA A 98 7.11 -7.38 6.89
CA ALA A 98 6.53 -7.49 5.56
C ALA A 98 5.27 -8.37 5.55
N LEU A 99 5.32 -9.53 6.21
CA LEU A 99 4.20 -10.46 6.33
C LEU A 99 3.00 -9.82 7.05
N VAL A 100 3.22 -9.13 8.15
CA VAL A 100 2.17 -8.45 8.92
C VAL A 100 1.49 -7.37 8.08
N ILE A 101 2.28 -6.55 7.38
CA ILE A 101 1.72 -5.47 6.57
C ILE A 101 0.92 -6.03 5.39
N VAL A 102 1.50 -6.92 4.59
CA VAL A 102 0.85 -7.49 3.39
C VAL A 102 -0.35 -8.36 3.79
N GLY A 103 -0.16 -9.26 4.77
CA GLY A 103 -1.22 -10.16 5.23
C GLY A 103 -2.44 -9.41 5.75
N ARG A 104 -2.21 -8.34 6.53
CA ARG A 104 -3.32 -7.49 7.00
C ARG A 104 -4.02 -6.74 5.86
N GLU A 105 -3.27 -6.22 4.87
CA GLU A 105 -3.90 -5.54 3.72
C GLU A 105 -4.87 -6.47 3.00
N ILE A 106 -4.49 -7.72 2.80
CA ILE A 106 -5.32 -8.74 2.16
C ILE A 106 -6.51 -9.10 3.07
N ALA A 107 -6.25 -9.44 4.33
CA ALA A 107 -7.27 -9.89 5.28
C ALA A 107 -8.37 -8.84 5.51
N ILE A 108 -7.99 -7.58 5.74
CA ILE A 108 -8.97 -6.50 5.99
C ILE A 108 -9.71 -6.12 4.70
N SER A 109 -9.11 -6.28 3.53
CA SER A 109 -9.82 -6.05 2.28
C SER A 109 -10.87 -7.11 2.02
N ALA A 110 -10.52 -8.37 2.22
CA ALA A 110 -11.46 -9.48 2.14
C ALA A 110 -12.60 -9.33 3.17
N LEU A 111 -12.26 -8.95 4.42
CA LEU A 111 -13.27 -8.69 5.46
C LEU A 111 -14.23 -7.58 5.04
N ARG A 112 -13.72 -6.45 4.53
CA ARG A 112 -14.57 -5.33 4.09
C ARG A 112 -15.48 -5.71 2.92
N GLU A 113 -14.95 -6.45 1.96
CA GLU A 113 -15.73 -6.92 0.82
C GLU A 113 -16.86 -7.86 1.29
N TRP A 114 -16.54 -8.80 2.19
CA TRP A 114 -17.52 -9.70 2.76
C TRP A 114 -18.59 -8.95 3.57
N MET A 115 -18.18 -8.00 4.43
CA MET A 115 -19.11 -7.17 5.21
C MET A 115 -20.01 -6.29 4.31
N ALA A 116 -19.50 -5.82 3.17
CA ALA A 116 -20.30 -5.08 2.20
C ALA A 116 -21.35 -5.98 1.54
N LYS A 117 -20.99 -7.21 1.17
CA LYS A 117 -21.92 -8.20 0.59
C LYS A 117 -23.08 -8.55 1.53
N ILE A 118 -22.82 -8.58 2.84
CA ILE A 118 -23.87 -8.87 3.84
C ILE A 118 -24.61 -7.61 4.35
N GLY A 119 -24.33 -6.43 3.78
CA GLY A 119 -25.00 -5.17 4.15
C GLY A 119 -24.54 -4.53 5.46
N ALA A 120 -23.43 -5.01 6.06
CA ALA A 120 -22.87 -4.55 7.35
C ALA A 120 -21.62 -3.67 7.19
N SER A 121 -21.47 -2.96 6.08
CA SER A 121 -20.29 -2.15 5.76
C SER A 121 -19.96 -1.06 6.79
N GLY A 122 -20.95 -0.54 7.50
CA GLY A 122 -20.78 0.48 8.54
C GLY A 122 -19.97 0.03 9.77
N SER A 123 -19.93 -1.27 10.07
CA SER A 123 -19.19 -1.82 11.21
C SER A 123 -17.67 -1.80 11.01
N VAL A 124 -17.20 -1.70 9.75
CA VAL A 124 -15.77 -1.72 9.36
C VAL A 124 -15.33 -0.39 8.73
N ALA A 125 -15.99 0.72 9.07
CA ALA A 125 -15.63 2.05 8.57
C ALA A 125 -14.18 2.44 8.95
N VAL A 126 -13.54 3.21 8.05
CA VAL A 126 -12.12 3.60 8.22
C VAL A 126 -11.93 4.46 9.47
N HIS A 127 -11.13 3.97 10.41
CA HIS A 127 -10.74 4.70 11.61
C HIS A 127 -9.50 5.56 11.34
N TRP A 128 -9.32 6.66 12.09
CA TRP A 128 -8.16 7.56 11.95
C TRP A 128 -6.80 6.84 12.09
N LEU A 129 -6.73 5.77 12.91
CA LEU A 129 -5.55 4.90 13.02
C LEU A 129 -5.09 4.31 11.67
N GLY A 130 -6.05 3.99 10.79
CA GLY A 130 -5.73 3.52 9.44
C GLY A 130 -5.05 4.58 8.57
N LYS A 131 -5.38 5.87 8.77
CA LYS A 131 -4.75 6.98 8.04
C LYS A 131 -3.29 7.17 8.47
N PHE A 132 -3.03 7.16 9.79
CA PHE A 132 -1.67 7.29 10.32
C PHE A 132 -0.76 6.13 9.91
N LYS A 133 -1.27 4.89 9.97
CA LYS A 133 -0.55 3.72 9.49
C LYS A 133 -0.11 3.89 8.04
N THR A 134 -1.05 4.26 7.17
CA THR A 134 -0.78 4.44 5.74
C THR A 134 0.21 5.57 5.51
N ALA A 135 0.08 6.70 6.19
CA ALA A 135 1.03 7.80 6.08
C ALA A 135 2.45 7.38 6.52
N ALA A 136 2.58 6.69 7.66
CA ALA A 136 3.87 6.18 8.12
C ALA A 136 4.49 5.21 7.10
N GLN A 137 3.71 4.32 6.52
CA GLN A 137 4.14 3.36 5.51
C GLN A 137 4.55 4.04 4.19
N MET A 138 3.78 5.03 3.72
CA MET A 138 4.07 5.77 2.49
C MET A 138 5.35 6.62 2.59
N VAL A 139 5.77 7.02 3.80
CA VAL A 139 7.06 7.68 4.03
C VAL A 139 8.17 6.65 4.27
N ALA A 140 7.91 5.58 5.00
CA ALA A 140 8.90 4.57 5.32
C ALA A 140 9.47 3.86 4.08
N ILE A 141 8.58 3.44 3.15
CA ILE A 141 8.98 2.67 1.97
C ILE A 141 9.98 3.43 1.08
N PRO A 142 9.75 4.67 0.63
CA PRO A 142 10.74 5.39 -0.17
C PRO A 142 12.02 5.70 0.60
N CYS A 143 11.98 5.94 1.92
CA CYS A 143 13.18 6.09 2.74
C CYS A 143 14.01 4.81 2.76
N LEU A 144 13.37 3.63 2.83
CA LEU A 144 14.04 2.34 2.81
C LEU A 144 14.51 1.94 1.40
N LEU A 145 13.81 2.35 0.35
CA LEU A 145 14.26 2.17 -1.04
C LEU A 145 15.49 3.02 -1.32
N TYR A 146 15.47 4.29 -0.92
CA TYR A 146 16.58 5.21 -1.14
C TYR A 146 17.83 4.84 -0.33
N TRP A 147 17.69 4.47 0.94
CA TRP A 147 18.71 3.95 1.86
C TRP A 147 19.88 4.89 2.21
N GLN A 148 20.14 5.93 1.45
CA GLN A 148 21.26 6.84 1.62
C GLN A 148 20.92 7.98 2.61
N PRO A 149 21.93 8.61 3.27
CA PRO A 149 21.69 9.79 4.09
C PRO A 149 21.28 10.99 3.24
N VAL A 150 20.34 11.80 3.76
CA VAL A 150 19.90 13.06 3.15
C VAL A 150 20.21 14.18 4.15
N GLN A 151 21.07 15.12 3.78
CA GLN A 151 21.43 16.29 4.62
C GLN A 151 21.79 15.93 6.08
N GLY A 152 22.52 14.83 6.27
CA GLY A 152 22.93 14.38 7.61
C GLY A 152 21.91 13.50 8.34
N VAL A 153 20.68 13.38 7.82
CA VAL A 153 19.66 12.47 8.36
C VAL A 153 19.73 11.13 7.62
N SER A 154 19.84 10.04 8.35
CA SER A 154 19.86 8.70 7.78
C SER A 154 18.44 8.27 7.35
N ALA A 155 18.16 8.28 6.04
CA ALA A 155 16.90 7.78 5.49
C ALA A 155 16.63 6.34 5.93
N ARG A 156 17.68 5.52 6.05
CA ARG A 156 17.62 4.17 6.61
C ARG A 156 16.97 4.15 7.99
N VAL A 157 17.46 4.94 8.94
CA VAL A 157 16.96 4.95 10.33
C VAL A 157 15.52 5.44 10.36
N VAL A 158 15.21 6.53 9.65
CA VAL A 158 13.84 7.05 9.54
C VAL A 158 12.90 5.99 8.97
N GLY A 159 13.29 5.34 7.88
CA GLY A 159 12.50 4.30 7.23
C GLY A 159 12.27 3.09 8.15
N GLN A 160 13.31 2.61 8.85
CA GLN A 160 13.22 1.49 9.79
C GLN A 160 12.29 1.80 10.98
N VAL A 161 12.40 2.98 11.57
CA VAL A 161 11.51 3.38 12.67
C VAL A 161 10.07 3.49 12.19
N LEU A 162 9.83 4.15 11.07
CA LEU A 162 8.49 4.35 10.53
C LEU A 162 7.83 3.04 10.09
N ILE A 163 8.58 2.08 9.51
CA ILE A 163 7.99 0.80 9.09
C ILE A 163 7.60 -0.06 10.29
N VAL A 164 8.37 -0.03 11.38
CA VAL A 164 8.02 -0.70 12.64
C VAL A 164 6.76 -0.06 13.25
N ILE A 165 6.69 1.27 13.31
CA ILE A 165 5.49 1.98 13.76
C ILE A 165 4.28 1.60 12.90
N ALA A 166 4.45 1.57 11.57
CA ALA A 166 3.39 1.17 10.65
C ALA A 166 2.94 -0.28 10.89
N ALA A 167 3.86 -1.21 11.18
CA ALA A 167 3.53 -2.59 11.50
C ALA A 167 2.73 -2.70 12.82
N ILE A 168 3.15 -2.00 13.88
CA ILE A 168 2.45 -1.97 15.18
C ILE A 168 1.02 -1.43 14.99
N LEU A 169 0.88 -0.28 14.33
CA LEU A 169 -0.43 0.32 14.04
C LEU A 169 -1.28 -0.59 13.14
N THR A 170 -0.65 -1.36 12.27
CA THR A 170 -1.28 -2.35 11.40
C THR A 170 -1.92 -3.46 12.22
N VAL A 171 -1.19 -4.07 13.15
CA VAL A 171 -1.72 -5.11 14.05
C VAL A 171 -2.83 -4.55 14.93
N TRP A 172 -2.61 -3.40 15.56
CA TRP A 172 -3.63 -2.75 16.40
C TRP A 172 -4.92 -2.53 15.63
N SER A 173 -4.84 -1.90 14.45
CA SER A 173 -6.01 -1.64 13.63
C SER A 173 -6.71 -2.92 13.18
N MET A 174 -5.97 -4.00 12.91
CA MET A 174 -6.53 -5.31 12.56
C MET A 174 -7.33 -5.88 13.72
N CYS A 175 -6.78 -5.90 14.93
CA CYS A 175 -7.49 -6.35 16.12
C CYS A 175 -8.76 -5.53 16.38
N TYR A 176 -8.70 -4.21 16.20
CA TYR A 176 -9.86 -3.33 16.31
C TYR A 176 -10.97 -3.69 15.32
N TYR A 177 -10.63 -3.87 14.03
CA TYR A 177 -11.61 -4.22 13.01
C TYR A 177 -12.22 -5.60 13.22
N LEU A 178 -11.42 -6.59 13.60
CA LEU A 178 -11.90 -7.94 13.89
C LEU A 178 -12.86 -7.94 15.09
N ARG A 179 -12.50 -7.26 16.18
CA ARG A 179 -13.40 -7.13 17.35
C ARG A 179 -14.73 -6.48 16.98
N ARG A 180 -14.72 -5.48 16.12
CA ARG A 180 -15.92 -4.77 15.71
C ARG A 180 -16.78 -5.55 14.71
N ALA A 181 -16.17 -6.39 13.89
CA ALA A 181 -16.86 -7.27 12.96
C ALA A 181 -17.42 -8.54 13.64
N TRP A 182 -16.86 -8.92 14.79
CA TRP A 182 -17.16 -10.19 15.47
C TRP A 182 -18.65 -10.44 15.76
N PRO A 183 -19.44 -9.48 16.30
CA PRO A 183 -20.87 -9.68 16.55
C PRO A 183 -21.63 -10.06 15.27
N GLU A 184 -21.41 -9.32 14.19
CA GLU A 184 -22.04 -9.57 12.88
C GLU A 184 -21.65 -10.94 12.29
N ILE A 185 -20.37 -11.33 12.47
CA ILE A 185 -19.89 -12.65 12.06
C ILE A 185 -20.62 -13.75 12.83
N ARG A 186 -20.74 -13.61 14.15
CA ARG A 186 -21.38 -14.60 15.03
C ARG A 186 -22.86 -14.75 14.73
N ASP A 187 -23.59 -13.64 14.63
CA ASP A 187 -25.04 -13.64 14.45
C ASP A 187 -25.43 -14.28 13.11
N ARG A 188 -24.63 -14.07 12.05
CA ARG A 188 -24.90 -14.62 10.73
C ARG A 188 -24.35 -16.04 10.53
N SER A 189 -23.32 -16.45 11.27
CA SER A 189 -22.85 -17.85 11.25
C SER A 189 -23.83 -18.81 11.93
N GLN A 190 -24.78 -18.31 12.71
CA GLN A 190 -25.86 -19.09 13.33
C GLN A 190 -27.13 -19.15 12.46
N ALA A 191 -27.18 -18.41 11.34
CA ALA A 191 -28.33 -18.35 10.45
C ALA A 191 -28.21 -19.33 9.24
N PHE A 192 -27.14 -20.10 9.17
CA PHE A 192 -26.90 -21.23 8.27
C PHE A 192 -26.75 -22.53 9.05
#